data_69d6dfa5321a507d584ad30957f8af2f
#
_entry.id   69d6dfa5321a507d584ad30957f8af2f
#
_cell.length_a   1.000
_cell.length_b   1.000
_cell.length_c   1.000
_cell.angle_alpha   90.00
_cell.angle_beta   90.00
_cell.angle_gamma   90.00
#
_symmetry.space_group_name_H-M   'P 1'
#
loop_
_entity.id
_entity.type
_entity.pdbx_description
1 polymer ?
#
loop_
_entity_poly.entity_id
_entity_poly.type
_entity_poly.pdbx_seq_one_letter_code
_entity_poly.pdbx_strand_id
1 'polypeptide(L)'
;LNSGSVQGIITAGVNPVHTLANGDQFAAGLDKVKFSLSFSMNNDETASKSQWVAATPHYLESWGDVEFKTNYFGLTQPTIRPLFDTKQFQDVLLTWLGKDTNYRDELRTYWEQNILNGKSWNKALHDGFHVHEKPIKKKNYSDSVSDALNTLASSVQDGYSLQLYTKTGLGDGQQANNPWLQELPDPITRMTWDNYLTVSKHDAEKIGLWNETQSDGALNGGYANITVGSSTLKVPVLIQPGQANGTFGLAFGYGRQAGMKTEMQTGVNAYKLYNNFSTVQPVVIEAVGGTHEFACTQLQNTLMGREDIVKETTLEIFNTKDRNYYNAVPVVSKNHIETLVTSPEVDIWDQFDRSIGHHFNLSIDLNACTGCGACVVACHAENNVPVVGKREIRKSRDMHWLRIDRYYSSEDTFEGDNNTVNEISGLGESLTTFSSLEEPSANPQVTFQPIMCQHCNHAPCETVCPVAATSHGRQGQNH
;
A
#
# COMPACT_ATOMS: atom_id res chain seq x y z
N LEU A 1 -15.39 21.31 23.81
CA LEU A 1 -16.68 21.21 23.11
C LEU A 1 -17.78 20.76 24.09
N ASN A 2 -17.64 19.61 24.73
CA ASN A 2 -18.67 18.99 25.56
C ASN A 2 -19.05 19.77 26.80
N SER A 3 -18.16 20.64 27.34
CA SER A 3 -18.47 21.55 28.44
C SER A 3 -19.29 22.78 28.04
N GLY A 4 -19.52 23.01 26.74
CA GLY A 4 -20.20 24.20 26.22
C GLY A 4 -19.40 25.51 26.28
N SER A 5 -18.12 25.43 26.63
CA SER A 5 -17.22 26.62 26.68
C SER A 5 -16.79 27.12 25.30
N VAL A 6 -16.82 26.25 24.29
CA VAL A 6 -16.50 26.58 22.90
C VAL A 6 -17.75 27.02 22.17
N GLN A 7 -17.75 28.26 21.65
CA GLN A 7 -18.91 28.81 20.94
C GLN A 7 -18.93 28.48 19.44
N GLY A 8 -17.76 28.34 18.83
CA GLY A 8 -17.63 27.99 17.40
C GLY A 8 -16.39 27.17 17.14
N ILE A 9 -16.45 26.36 16.09
CA ILE A 9 -15.34 25.52 15.62
C ILE A 9 -15.25 25.57 14.09
N ILE A 10 -14.04 25.64 13.59
CA ILE A 10 -13.72 25.51 12.17
C ILE A 10 -12.74 24.35 12.02
N THR A 11 -13.04 23.40 11.15
CA THR A 11 -12.13 22.32 10.75
C THR A 11 -11.72 22.52 9.29
N ALA A 12 -10.45 22.29 8.96
CA ALA A 12 -9.95 22.43 7.61
C ALA A 12 -9.02 21.25 7.24
N GLY A 13 -9.46 20.42 6.29
CA GLY A 13 -8.71 19.27 5.81
C GLY A 13 -8.47 18.17 6.86
N VAL A 14 -9.31 18.08 7.87
CA VAL A 14 -9.21 17.09 8.96
C VAL A 14 -10.56 16.44 9.25
N ASN A 15 -10.54 15.18 9.67
CA ASN A 15 -11.73 14.40 9.98
C ASN A 15 -11.70 13.83 11.41
N PRO A 16 -11.74 14.68 12.47
CA PRO A 16 -11.61 14.25 13.86
C PRO A 16 -12.71 13.29 14.35
N VAL A 17 -13.89 13.31 13.76
CA VAL A 17 -14.94 12.32 14.09
C VAL A 17 -14.50 10.90 13.75
N HIS A 18 -13.72 10.73 12.69
CA HIS A 18 -13.16 9.43 12.30
C HIS A 18 -11.79 9.13 12.92
N THR A 19 -10.89 10.13 13.00
CA THR A 19 -9.47 9.93 13.31
C THR A 19 -9.11 10.05 14.78
N LEU A 20 -10.04 10.38 15.66
CA LEU A 20 -9.82 10.39 17.10
C LEU A 20 -10.34 9.10 17.75
N ALA A 21 -9.65 8.61 18.76
CA ALA A 21 -10.11 7.47 19.56
C ALA A 21 -11.48 7.75 20.22
N ASN A 22 -11.73 8.99 20.61
CA ASN A 22 -12.98 9.49 21.15
C ASN A 22 -13.82 10.30 20.13
N GLY A 23 -13.75 9.94 18.86
CA GLY A 23 -14.45 10.62 17.76
C GLY A 23 -15.96 10.78 17.97
N ASP A 24 -16.60 9.78 18.61
CA ASP A 24 -18.03 9.84 18.95
C ASP A 24 -18.32 10.96 19.98
N GLN A 25 -17.41 11.20 20.94
CA GLN A 25 -17.52 12.31 21.89
C GLN A 25 -17.27 13.66 21.20
N PHE A 26 -16.38 13.70 20.23
CA PHE A 26 -16.15 14.90 19.43
C PHE A 26 -17.40 15.23 18.60
N ALA A 27 -18.02 14.25 17.96
CA ALA A 27 -19.29 14.42 17.23
C ALA A 27 -20.40 14.98 18.13
N ALA A 28 -20.60 14.37 19.32
CA ALA A 28 -21.55 14.87 20.30
C ALA A 28 -21.24 16.30 20.81
N GLY A 29 -19.97 16.69 20.75
CA GLY A 29 -19.52 18.06 21.06
C GLY A 29 -19.87 19.06 19.95
N LEU A 30 -19.84 18.64 18.68
CA LEU A 30 -20.23 19.47 17.54
C LEU A 30 -21.71 19.90 17.64
N ASP A 31 -22.59 19.04 18.15
CA ASP A 31 -24.01 19.34 18.32
C ASP A 31 -24.27 20.45 19.40
N LYS A 32 -23.30 20.74 20.27
CA LYS A 32 -23.40 21.72 21.36
C LYS A 32 -22.84 23.09 21.03
N VAL A 33 -22.05 23.22 19.96
CA VAL A 33 -21.50 24.52 19.57
C VAL A 33 -22.53 25.34 18.79
N LYS A 34 -22.46 26.68 18.93
CA LYS A 34 -23.36 27.57 18.19
C LYS A 34 -23.04 27.67 16.71
N PHE A 35 -21.78 27.41 16.37
CA PHE A 35 -21.31 27.50 15.00
C PHE A 35 -20.27 26.40 14.73
N SER A 36 -20.49 25.58 13.70
CA SER A 36 -19.51 24.63 13.19
C SER A 36 -19.42 24.70 11.68
N LEU A 37 -18.18 24.81 11.19
CA LEU A 37 -17.86 24.89 9.76
C LEU A 37 -16.74 23.91 9.44
N SER A 38 -16.94 23.05 8.44
CA SER A 38 -15.93 22.15 7.91
C SER A 38 -15.53 22.56 6.51
N PHE A 39 -14.23 22.80 6.31
CA PHE A 39 -13.61 22.89 4.99
C PHE A 39 -13.15 21.50 4.57
N SER A 40 -13.85 20.88 3.63
CA SER A 40 -13.59 19.52 3.20
C SER A 40 -13.87 19.32 1.72
N MET A 41 -13.11 18.43 1.07
CA MET A 41 -13.40 17.98 -0.31
C MET A 41 -14.57 17.00 -0.37
N ASN A 42 -14.82 16.28 0.73
CA ASN A 42 -15.83 15.23 0.82
C ASN A 42 -16.78 15.53 1.98
N ASN A 43 -18.02 15.07 1.88
CA ASN A 43 -18.94 15.09 3.01
C ASN A 43 -18.61 13.92 3.97
N ASP A 44 -17.42 14.00 4.58
CA ASP A 44 -16.90 12.99 5.50
C ASP A 44 -17.63 12.99 6.86
N GLU A 45 -17.19 12.15 7.81
CA GLU A 45 -17.85 11.97 9.11
C GLU A 45 -17.91 13.28 9.91
N THR A 46 -16.88 14.13 9.82
CA THR A 46 -16.86 15.45 10.48
C THR A 46 -17.71 16.47 9.74
N ALA A 47 -17.56 16.54 8.42
CA ALA A 47 -18.37 17.44 7.59
C ALA A 47 -19.85 17.14 7.72
N SER A 48 -20.26 15.87 7.72
CA SER A 48 -21.65 15.43 7.86
C SER A 48 -22.29 15.79 9.22
N LYS A 49 -21.49 16.10 10.23
CA LYS A 49 -21.91 16.55 11.56
C LYS A 49 -21.79 18.05 11.77
N SER A 50 -21.16 18.77 10.85
CA SER A 50 -21.00 20.22 10.92
C SER A 50 -22.26 20.92 10.40
N GLN A 51 -22.57 22.09 10.96
CA GLN A 51 -23.71 22.91 10.51
C GLN A 51 -23.50 23.45 9.10
N TRP A 52 -22.25 23.74 8.76
CA TRP A 52 -21.84 24.27 7.47
C TRP A 52 -20.68 23.49 6.89
N VAL A 53 -20.72 23.26 5.59
CA VAL A 53 -19.64 22.65 4.84
C VAL A 53 -19.24 23.59 3.70
N ALA A 54 -17.97 23.98 3.69
CA ALA A 54 -17.38 24.72 2.59
C ALA A 54 -16.54 23.74 1.74
N ALA A 55 -16.99 23.52 0.51
CA ALA A 55 -16.29 22.63 -0.42
C ALA A 55 -14.94 23.25 -0.82
N THR A 56 -13.85 22.50 -0.60
CA THR A 56 -12.48 22.91 -0.97
C THR A 56 -12.04 22.25 -2.27
N PRO A 57 -11.21 22.92 -3.07
CA PRO A 57 -10.63 22.32 -4.28
C PRO A 57 -9.61 21.23 -3.92
N HIS A 58 -9.35 20.37 -4.88
CA HIS A 58 -8.27 19.40 -4.81
C HIS A 58 -6.89 20.10 -4.88
N TYR A 59 -5.83 19.47 -4.36
CA TYR A 59 -4.48 20.07 -4.42
C TYR A 59 -3.98 20.31 -5.86
N LEU A 60 -4.45 19.53 -6.84
CA LEU A 60 -4.15 19.77 -8.27
C LEU A 60 -4.84 21.04 -8.82
N GLU A 61 -5.81 21.58 -8.10
CA GLU A 61 -6.57 22.79 -8.43
C GLU A 61 -6.12 24.02 -7.61
N SER A 62 -5.14 23.83 -6.69
CA SER A 62 -4.83 24.78 -5.63
C SER A 62 -3.39 25.27 -5.68
N TRP A 63 -3.17 26.49 -5.16
CA TRP A 63 -1.86 27.02 -4.84
C TRP A 63 -1.47 26.60 -3.42
N GLY A 64 -0.16 26.37 -3.20
CA GLY A 64 0.35 26.07 -1.88
C GLY A 64 1.86 26.09 -1.84
N ASP A 65 2.40 26.01 -0.63
CA ASP A 65 3.82 25.81 -0.39
C ASP A 65 4.04 24.96 0.86
N VAL A 66 5.25 24.44 0.98
CA VAL A 66 5.67 23.65 2.14
C VAL A 66 7.17 23.77 2.33
N GLU A 67 7.59 23.98 3.57
CA GLU A 67 8.99 23.78 3.98
C GLU A 67 9.12 22.33 4.50
N PHE A 68 9.41 21.38 3.60
CA PHE A 68 9.50 19.94 3.95
C PHE A 68 10.81 19.55 4.62
N LYS A 69 11.82 20.43 4.56
CA LYS A 69 13.10 20.33 5.24
C LYS A 69 13.64 21.73 5.44
N THR A 70 14.35 21.98 6.53
CA THR A 70 14.95 23.30 6.81
C THR A 70 15.66 23.88 5.58
N ASN A 71 15.26 25.06 5.18
CA ASN A 71 15.72 25.78 3.99
C ASN A 71 15.28 25.20 2.63
N TYR A 72 14.45 24.14 2.59
CA TYR A 72 13.91 23.56 1.35
C TYR A 72 12.42 23.84 1.23
N PHE A 73 12.06 24.70 0.31
CA PHE A 73 10.69 25.16 0.09
C PHE A 73 10.16 24.58 -1.21
N GLY A 74 9.10 23.80 -1.14
CA GLY A 74 8.37 23.30 -2.30
C GLY A 74 7.22 24.24 -2.63
N LEU A 75 6.91 24.43 -3.90
CA LEU A 75 5.82 25.26 -4.40
C LEU A 75 4.83 24.38 -5.17
N THR A 76 3.58 24.40 -4.73
CA THR A 76 2.47 23.75 -5.43
C THR A 76 1.74 24.76 -6.28
N GLN A 77 1.52 24.45 -7.56
CA GLN A 77 0.72 25.24 -8.47
C GLN A 77 -0.39 24.38 -9.09
N PRO A 78 -1.57 24.98 -9.42
CA PRO A 78 -2.65 24.24 -10.05
C PRO A 78 -2.19 23.64 -11.39
N THR A 79 -2.44 22.37 -11.59
CA THR A 79 -2.21 21.67 -12.88
C THR A 79 -3.49 21.54 -13.68
N ILE A 80 -4.65 21.65 -13.03
CA ILE A 80 -5.97 21.63 -13.65
C ILE A 80 -6.80 22.83 -13.16
N ARG A 81 -7.83 23.18 -13.92
CA ARG A 81 -8.83 24.16 -13.47
C ARG A 81 -9.74 23.52 -12.43
N PRO A 82 -10.31 24.34 -11.50
CA PRO A 82 -11.34 23.82 -10.58
C PRO A 82 -12.47 23.15 -11.34
N LEU A 83 -12.81 21.93 -10.95
CA LEU A 83 -13.89 21.14 -11.55
C LEU A 83 -15.27 21.57 -11.04
N PHE A 84 -15.32 22.15 -9.85
CA PHE A 84 -16.53 22.58 -9.18
C PHE A 84 -16.40 24.01 -8.67
N ASP A 85 -17.50 24.61 -8.26
CA ASP A 85 -17.51 25.93 -7.61
C ASP A 85 -17.01 25.78 -6.15
N THR A 86 -15.69 25.70 -6.03
CA THR A 86 -14.97 25.55 -4.77
C THR A 86 -14.08 26.74 -4.52
N LYS A 87 -13.78 27.00 -3.25
CA LYS A 87 -12.87 28.08 -2.87
C LYS A 87 -11.81 27.56 -1.90
N GLN A 88 -10.57 27.89 -2.17
CA GLN A 88 -9.43 27.50 -1.35
C GLN A 88 -9.54 28.14 0.04
N PHE A 89 -9.20 27.41 1.10
CA PHE A 89 -9.34 27.88 2.49
C PHE A 89 -8.63 29.24 2.72
N GLN A 90 -7.45 29.39 2.17
CA GLN A 90 -6.67 30.62 2.28
C GLN A 90 -7.35 31.82 1.62
N ASP A 91 -8.01 31.62 0.47
CA ASP A 91 -8.79 32.67 -0.20
C ASP A 91 -10.02 33.08 0.63
N VAL A 92 -10.63 32.14 1.32
CA VAL A 92 -11.73 32.43 2.26
C VAL A 92 -11.23 33.28 3.42
N LEU A 93 -10.06 32.93 3.99
CA LEU A 93 -9.45 33.73 5.06
C LEU A 93 -9.12 35.17 4.60
N LEU A 94 -8.60 35.34 3.40
CA LEU A 94 -8.34 36.69 2.83
C LEU A 94 -9.65 37.47 2.69
N THR A 95 -10.71 36.82 2.22
CA THR A 95 -12.04 37.44 2.14
C THR A 95 -12.54 37.89 3.52
N TRP A 96 -12.41 37.07 4.54
CA TRP A 96 -12.82 37.43 5.91
C TRP A 96 -11.99 38.54 6.53
N LEU A 97 -10.72 38.66 6.13
CA LEU A 97 -9.84 39.76 6.53
C LEU A 97 -10.12 41.06 5.75
N GLY A 98 -11.08 41.08 4.81
CA GLY A 98 -11.40 42.23 3.97
C GLY A 98 -10.30 42.56 2.97
N LYS A 99 -9.41 41.64 2.63
CA LYS A 99 -8.35 41.87 1.63
C LYS A 99 -8.89 41.64 0.23
N ASP A 100 -8.64 42.59 -0.64
CA ASP A 100 -8.96 42.52 -2.08
C ASP A 100 -7.78 41.90 -2.85
N THR A 101 -7.45 40.63 -2.54
CA THR A 101 -6.35 39.88 -3.16
C THR A 101 -6.70 38.39 -3.12
N ASN A 102 -5.97 37.58 -3.85
CA ASN A 102 -6.08 36.13 -3.85
C ASN A 102 -4.83 35.48 -3.24
N TYR A 103 -4.96 34.22 -2.86
CA TYR A 103 -3.86 33.52 -2.18
C TYR A 103 -2.61 33.37 -3.06
N ARG A 104 -2.75 33.20 -4.38
CA ARG A 104 -1.60 33.15 -5.30
C ARG A 104 -0.73 34.41 -5.18
N ASP A 105 -1.34 35.59 -5.16
CA ASP A 105 -0.63 36.85 -5.14
C ASP A 105 -0.02 37.12 -3.75
N GLU A 106 -0.71 36.75 -2.68
CA GLU A 106 -0.15 36.78 -1.31
C GLU A 106 1.02 35.81 -1.18
N LEU A 107 0.90 34.59 -1.69
CA LEU A 107 1.96 33.58 -1.70
C LEU A 107 3.20 34.06 -2.45
N ARG A 108 2.99 34.62 -3.63
CA ARG A 108 4.06 35.22 -4.44
C ARG A 108 4.77 36.35 -3.67
N THR A 109 4.01 37.26 -3.09
CA THR A 109 4.54 38.37 -2.31
C THR A 109 5.35 37.86 -1.12
N TYR A 110 4.84 36.88 -0.41
CA TYR A 110 5.56 36.27 0.71
C TYR A 110 6.87 35.62 0.26
N TRP A 111 6.85 34.89 -0.85
CA TRP A 111 8.04 34.21 -1.39
C TRP A 111 9.09 35.24 -1.84
N GLU A 112 8.69 36.30 -2.57
CA GLU A 112 9.58 37.33 -3.03
C GLU A 112 10.26 38.08 -1.86
N GLN A 113 9.52 38.32 -0.77
CA GLN A 113 10.02 39.04 0.40
C GLN A 113 10.84 38.17 1.36
N ASN A 114 10.48 36.89 1.56
CA ASN A 114 11.00 36.09 2.66
C ASN A 114 11.81 34.86 2.23
N ILE A 115 11.55 34.33 1.03
CA ILE A 115 12.10 33.04 0.60
C ILE A 115 13.11 33.21 -0.55
N LEU A 116 12.76 33.92 -1.60
CA LEU A 116 13.55 33.95 -2.83
C LEU A 116 14.88 34.73 -2.73
N ASN A 117 15.01 35.62 -1.76
CA ASN A 117 16.23 36.39 -1.54
C ASN A 117 16.76 37.07 -2.81
N GLY A 118 15.84 37.71 -3.57
CA GLY A 118 16.12 38.38 -4.83
C GLY A 118 16.14 37.51 -6.09
N LYS A 119 15.95 36.17 -5.96
CA LYS A 119 15.80 35.28 -7.10
C LYS A 119 14.41 35.42 -7.74
N SER A 120 14.28 35.01 -9.01
CA SER A 120 13.05 35.17 -9.77
C SER A 120 11.94 34.21 -9.31
N TRP A 121 10.74 34.74 -9.09
CA TRP A 121 9.52 33.95 -8.89
C TRP A 121 9.25 32.98 -10.04
N ASN A 122 9.42 33.44 -11.30
CA ASN A 122 9.19 32.58 -12.46
C ASN A 122 10.15 31.40 -12.51
N LYS A 123 11.40 31.59 -12.02
CA LYS A 123 12.34 30.49 -11.91
C LYS A 123 11.89 29.48 -10.83
N ALA A 124 11.43 29.95 -9.69
CA ALA A 124 10.91 29.07 -8.63
C ALA A 124 9.66 28.29 -9.07
N LEU A 125 8.78 28.92 -9.86
CA LEU A 125 7.63 28.26 -10.48
C LEU A 125 8.05 27.14 -11.45
N HIS A 126 9.04 27.44 -12.29
CA HIS A 126 9.57 26.46 -13.26
C HIS A 126 10.22 25.27 -12.56
N ASP A 127 11.04 25.54 -11.54
CA ASP A 127 11.79 24.52 -10.82
C ASP A 127 10.89 23.76 -9.82
N GLY A 128 9.77 24.34 -9.39
CA GLY A 128 8.84 23.77 -8.40
C GLY A 128 9.35 23.85 -6.95
N PHE A 129 10.56 24.36 -6.73
CA PHE A 129 11.16 24.48 -5.40
C PHE A 129 12.19 25.61 -5.32
N HIS A 130 12.55 25.97 -4.10
CA HIS A 130 13.67 26.86 -3.79
C HIS A 130 14.45 26.36 -2.59
N VAL A 131 15.77 26.50 -2.62
CA VAL A 131 16.67 26.14 -1.52
C VAL A 131 17.42 27.38 -1.04
N HIS A 132 17.35 27.66 0.26
CA HIS A 132 18.20 28.66 0.88
C HIS A 132 19.60 28.09 1.15
N GLU A 133 20.62 28.80 0.72
CA GLU A 133 22.02 28.49 1.00
C GLU A 133 22.46 29.00 2.41
N LYS A 134 21.55 28.95 3.39
CA LYS A 134 21.87 29.35 4.74
C LYS A 134 22.47 28.18 5.52
N PRO A 135 23.56 28.38 6.26
CA PRO A 135 24.11 27.32 7.08
C PRO A 135 23.08 26.90 8.14
N ILE A 136 22.83 25.60 8.22
CA ILE A 136 21.98 25.03 9.28
C ILE A 136 22.77 25.11 10.57
N LYS A 137 22.24 25.86 11.56
CA LYS A 137 22.83 25.87 12.89
C LYS A 137 22.72 24.48 13.50
N LYS A 138 23.86 23.85 13.75
CA LYS A 138 23.89 22.60 14.52
C LYS A 138 23.31 22.88 15.91
N LYS A 139 22.25 22.18 16.25
CA LYS A 139 21.73 22.16 17.61
C LYS A 139 22.40 21.01 18.35
N ASN A 140 22.87 21.26 19.57
CA ASN A 140 23.30 20.18 20.42
C ASN A 140 22.07 19.59 21.10
N TYR A 141 22.04 18.27 21.23
CA TYR A 141 21.04 17.62 22.07
C TYR A 141 21.29 18.04 23.52
N SER A 142 20.26 18.56 24.19
CA SER A 142 20.29 18.98 25.58
C SER A 142 19.61 17.98 26.51
N ASP A 143 18.96 16.95 25.95
CA ASP A 143 18.19 16.00 26.76
C ASP A 143 19.05 14.85 27.26
N SER A 144 18.69 14.36 28.44
CA SER A 144 19.33 13.21 29.08
C SER A 144 18.92 11.91 28.34
N VAL A 145 19.91 11.18 27.83
CA VAL A 145 19.70 9.85 27.29
C VAL A 145 19.13 8.91 28.36
N SER A 146 19.50 9.08 29.59
CA SER A 146 19.01 8.29 30.73
C SER A 146 17.50 8.48 30.94
N ASP A 147 16.99 9.71 30.82
CA ASP A 147 15.56 9.99 31.00
C ASP A 147 14.74 9.41 29.83
N ALA A 148 15.27 9.48 28.62
CA ALA A 148 14.67 8.83 27.46
C ALA A 148 14.61 7.30 27.61
N LEU A 149 15.70 6.68 28.10
CA LEU A 149 15.75 5.23 28.36
C LEU A 149 14.79 4.82 29.49
N ASN A 150 14.72 5.61 30.57
CA ASN A 150 13.78 5.36 31.67
C ASN A 150 12.32 5.47 31.21
N THR A 151 12.01 6.46 30.36
CA THR A 151 10.68 6.60 29.75
C THR A 151 10.36 5.41 28.86
N LEU A 152 11.31 4.98 28.03
CA LEU A 152 11.14 3.79 27.19
C LEU A 152 10.97 2.52 28.03
N ALA A 153 11.79 2.32 29.04
CA ALA A 153 11.70 1.17 29.95
C ALA A 153 10.35 1.13 30.69
N SER A 154 9.84 2.29 31.12
CA SER A 154 8.52 2.39 31.77
C SER A 154 7.34 2.15 30.82
N SER A 155 7.55 2.26 29.52
CA SER A 155 6.53 1.98 28.49
C SER A 155 6.42 0.51 28.12
N VAL A 156 7.40 -0.31 28.48
CA VAL A 156 7.36 -1.78 28.26
C VAL A 156 6.29 -2.38 29.17
N GLN A 157 5.36 -3.08 28.57
CA GLN A 157 4.28 -3.79 29.26
C GLN A 157 4.36 -5.27 28.96
N ASP A 158 4.04 -6.09 29.97
CA ASP A 158 3.89 -7.51 29.78
C ASP A 158 2.61 -7.82 28.99
N GLY A 159 2.64 -8.85 28.15
CA GLY A 159 1.49 -9.30 27.37
C GLY A 159 1.59 -8.97 25.87
N TYR A 160 0.44 -8.92 25.24
CA TYR A 160 0.36 -8.66 23.80
C TYR A 160 0.40 -7.18 23.45
N SER A 161 1.08 -6.85 22.34
CA SER A 161 1.19 -5.50 21.81
C SER A 161 0.51 -5.37 20.47
N LEU A 162 -0.35 -4.36 20.30
CA LEU A 162 -0.96 -3.98 19.04
C LEU A 162 -0.18 -2.85 18.39
N GLN A 163 0.31 -3.07 17.19
CA GLN A 163 0.90 -2.04 16.33
C GLN A 163 -0.18 -1.50 15.38
N LEU A 164 -0.50 -0.22 15.52
CA LEU A 164 -1.34 0.51 14.58
C LEU A 164 -0.47 1.14 13.49
N TYR A 165 -0.84 0.98 12.21
CA TYR A 165 -0.03 1.43 11.09
C TYR A 165 -0.87 1.87 9.88
N THR A 166 -0.25 2.53 8.91
CA THR A 166 -0.88 2.90 7.63
C THR A 166 -0.46 1.95 6.53
N LYS A 167 -1.42 1.47 5.72
CA LYS A 167 -1.13 0.71 4.50
C LYS A 167 -0.69 1.63 3.36
N THR A 168 0.11 1.10 2.44
CA THR A 168 0.58 1.81 1.25
C THR A 168 -0.58 2.34 0.39
N GLY A 169 -1.68 1.59 0.27
CA GLY A 169 -2.81 1.98 -0.57
C GLY A 169 -3.66 3.10 0.02
N LEU A 170 -4.23 2.91 1.21
CA LEU A 170 -5.21 3.84 1.79
C LEU A 170 -4.62 4.86 2.77
N GLY A 171 -3.39 4.64 3.25
CA GLY A 171 -2.77 5.54 4.21
C GLY A 171 -3.64 5.76 5.46
N ASP A 172 -3.95 7.02 5.73
CA ASP A 172 -4.80 7.44 6.85
C ASP A 172 -6.32 7.36 6.56
N GLY A 173 -6.71 7.02 5.33
CA GLY A 173 -8.10 6.90 4.91
C GLY A 173 -8.72 8.16 4.30
N GLN A 174 -7.97 9.21 4.04
CA GLN A 174 -8.50 10.40 3.35
C GLN A 174 -9.02 10.05 1.95
N GLN A 175 -8.39 9.08 1.27
CA GLN A 175 -8.77 8.62 -0.06
C GLN A 175 -9.49 7.27 -0.06
N ALA A 176 -10.12 6.88 1.05
CA ALA A 176 -10.86 5.62 1.13
C ALA A 176 -12.05 5.53 0.14
N ASN A 177 -12.50 6.65 -0.40
CA ASN A 177 -13.50 6.72 -1.47
C ASN A 177 -12.93 6.43 -2.87
N ASN A 178 -11.64 6.13 -3.00
CA ASN A 178 -11.01 5.74 -4.25
C ASN A 178 -11.00 4.21 -4.39
N PRO A 179 -11.80 3.63 -5.30
CA PRO A 179 -11.91 2.18 -5.43
C PRO A 179 -10.64 1.51 -5.95
N TRP A 180 -9.82 2.20 -6.76
CA TRP A 180 -8.52 1.66 -7.18
C TRP A 180 -7.56 1.47 -6.01
N LEU A 181 -7.57 2.38 -5.04
CA LEU A 181 -6.76 2.24 -3.82
C LEU A 181 -7.31 1.19 -2.86
N GLN A 182 -8.63 1.00 -2.81
CA GLN A 182 -9.26 -0.10 -2.06
C GLN A 182 -8.88 -1.46 -2.65
N GLU A 183 -8.80 -1.56 -3.97
CA GLU A 183 -8.47 -2.79 -4.69
C GLU A 183 -6.95 -3.02 -4.84
N LEU A 184 -6.11 -2.02 -4.51
CA LEU A 184 -4.66 -2.17 -4.54
C LEU A 184 -4.22 -3.18 -3.48
N PRO A 185 -3.57 -4.28 -3.89
CA PRO A 185 -3.15 -5.30 -2.94
C PRO A 185 -2.07 -4.77 -1.98
N ASP A 186 -2.20 -5.15 -0.71
CA ASP A 186 -1.13 -4.92 0.25
C ASP A 186 0.17 -5.61 -0.20
N PRO A 187 1.33 -4.98 -0.09
CA PRO A 187 2.60 -5.53 -0.60
C PRO A 187 2.94 -6.93 -0.07
N ILE A 188 2.65 -7.19 1.19
CA ILE A 188 3.03 -8.44 1.87
C ILE A 188 1.88 -9.44 1.91
N THR A 189 0.71 -9.03 2.41
CA THR A 189 -0.43 -9.94 2.61
C THR A 189 -1.18 -10.25 1.32
N ARG A 190 -1.05 -9.42 0.30
CA ARG A 190 -1.76 -9.46 -0.98
C ARG A 190 -3.28 -9.32 -0.85
N MET A 191 -3.74 -8.85 0.32
CA MET A 191 -5.14 -8.57 0.59
C MET A 191 -5.58 -7.22 0.03
N THR A 192 -6.82 -7.16 -0.40
CA THR A 192 -7.51 -5.97 -0.90
C THR A 192 -8.73 -5.68 -0.04
N TRP A 193 -9.29 -4.48 -0.16
CA TRP A 193 -10.60 -4.05 0.37
C TRP A 193 -10.76 -3.97 1.89
N ASP A 194 -10.04 -4.75 2.69
CA ASP A 194 -10.21 -4.79 4.15
C ASP A 194 -8.95 -4.41 4.92
N ASN A 195 -9.13 -3.99 6.17
CA ASN A 195 -8.11 -4.19 7.20
C ASN A 195 -8.45 -5.42 8.07
N TYR A 196 -7.44 -5.95 8.71
CA TYR A 196 -7.48 -7.18 9.46
C TYR A 196 -6.39 -7.14 10.52
N LEU A 197 -6.54 -7.98 11.55
CA LEU A 197 -5.52 -8.20 12.56
C LEU A 197 -4.49 -9.18 12.02
N THR A 198 -3.25 -8.73 11.81
CA THR A 198 -2.13 -9.64 11.50
C THR A 198 -1.64 -10.32 12.77
N VAL A 199 -1.35 -11.61 12.68
CA VAL A 199 -0.93 -12.45 13.80
C VAL A 199 0.11 -13.47 13.36
N SER A 200 1.07 -13.81 14.24
CA SER A 200 2.00 -14.92 14.01
C SER A 200 1.25 -16.26 14.04
N LYS A 201 1.78 -17.27 13.32
CA LYS A 201 1.23 -18.64 13.38
C LYS A 201 1.18 -19.16 14.80
N HIS A 202 2.25 -18.96 15.57
CA HIS A 202 2.35 -19.38 16.97
C HIS A 202 1.24 -18.78 17.85
N ASP A 203 1.00 -17.48 17.77
CA ASP A 203 -0.03 -16.84 18.58
C ASP A 203 -1.44 -17.19 18.09
N ALA A 204 -1.62 -17.38 16.78
CA ALA A 204 -2.88 -17.83 16.20
C ALA A 204 -3.29 -19.21 16.77
N GLU A 205 -2.37 -20.16 16.77
CA GLU A 205 -2.60 -21.49 17.35
C GLU A 205 -2.92 -21.42 18.85
N LYS A 206 -2.17 -20.60 19.61
CA LYS A 206 -2.35 -20.42 21.05
C LYS A 206 -3.71 -19.80 21.42
N ILE A 207 -4.22 -18.88 20.60
CA ILE A 207 -5.48 -18.14 20.86
C ILE A 207 -6.68 -18.86 20.21
N GLY A 208 -6.44 -19.77 19.24
CA GLY A 208 -7.49 -20.44 18.46
C GLY A 208 -7.99 -19.60 17.28
N LEU A 209 -7.12 -18.80 16.69
CA LEU A 209 -7.39 -18.03 15.47
C LEU A 209 -7.03 -18.88 14.24
N TRP A 210 -7.73 -18.67 13.12
CA TRP A 210 -7.58 -19.52 11.95
C TRP A 210 -7.75 -18.79 10.62
N ASN A 211 -7.07 -19.31 9.60
CA ASN A 211 -7.36 -19.05 8.18
C ASN A 211 -7.53 -20.40 7.45
N GLU A 212 -8.32 -20.41 6.40
CA GLU A 212 -8.61 -21.61 5.61
C GLU A 212 -8.80 -21.26 4.14
N THR A 213 -8.10 -21.95 3.26
CA THR A 213 -8.34 -21.86 1.82
C THR A 213 -9.49 -22.80 1.43
N GLN A 214 -10.51 -22.27 0.80
CA GLN A 214 -11.67 -23.00 0.36
C GLN A 214 -11.38 -23.80 -0.92
N SER A 215 -12.26 -24.73 -1.26
CA SER A 215 -12.10 -25.58 -2.45
C SER A 215 -12.08 -24.81 -3.77
N ASP A 216 -12.65 -23.61 -3.80
CA ASP A 216 -12.63 -22.68 -4.95
C ASP A 216 -11.39 -21.78 -4.99
N GLY A 217 -10.44 -21.98 -4.06
CA GLY A 217 -9.22 -21.19 -3.93
C GLY A 217 -9.39 -19.88 -3.16
N ALA A 218 -10.58 -19.59 -2.63
CA ALA A 218 -10.80 -18.36 -1.87
C ALA A 218 -10.33 -18.50 -0.40
N LEU A 219 -9.81 -17.43 0.19
CA LEU A 219 -9.36 -17.42 1.57
C LEU A 219 -10.47 -16.97 2.52
N ASN A 220 -10.68 -17.74 3.58
CA ASN A 220 -11.50 -17.38 4.73
C ASN A 220 -10.65 -17.21 5.99
N GLY A 221 -11.17 -16.45 6.96
CA GLY A 221 -10.56 -16.33 8.28
C GLY A 221 -11.58 -16.13 9.38
N GLY A 222 -11.15 -16.41 10.61
CA GLY A 222 -11.92 -16.14 11.81
C GLY A 222 -11.96 -14.67 12.18
N TYR A 223 -12.62 -14.38 13.30
CA TYR A 223 -12.67 -13.06 13.92
C TYR A 223 -12.03 -13.09 15.30
N ALA A 224 -11.50 -11.94 15.71
CA ALA A 224 -11.10 -11.68 17.08
C ALA A 224 -11.78 -10.41 17.60
N ASN A 225 -12.12 -10.39 18.89
CA ASN A 225 -12.32 -9.17 19.63
C ASN A 225 -10.96 -8.67 20.14
N ILE A 226 -10.63 -7.45 19.81
CA ILE A 226 -9.42 -6.77 20.31
C ILE A 226 -9.83 -5.63 21.22
N THR A 227 -9.27 -5.59 22.42
CA THR A 227 -9.61 -4.60 23.45
C THR A 227 -8.37 -3.81 23.84
N VAL A 228 -8.43 -2.49 23.71
CA VAL A 228 -7.43 -1.53 24.15
C VAL A 228 -8.09 -0.53 25.09
N GLY A 229 -7.70 -0.55 26.35
CA GLY A 229 -8.39 0.25 27.39
C GLY A 229 -9.87 -0.12 27.51
N SER A 230 -10.75 0.84 27.24
CA SER A 230 -12.22 0.63 27.24
C SER A 230 -12.84 0.34 25.87
N SER A 231 -12.03 0.35 24.82
CA SER A 231 -12.51 0.20 23.44
C SER A 231 -12.31 -1.23 22.96
N THR A 232 -13.36 -1.85 22.43
CA THR A 232 -13.32 -3.19 21.83
C THR A 232 -13.78 -3.13 20.38
N LEU A 233 -13.03 -3.78 19.49
CA LEU A 233 -13.38 -3.94 18.07
C LEU A 233 -13.40 -5.43 17.71
N LYS A 234 -14.39 -5.83 16.92
CA LYS A 234 -14.39 -7.14 16.24
C LYS A 234 -13.72 -6.99 14.89
N VAL A 235 -12.62 -7.72 14.68
CA VAL A 235 -11.79 -7.62 13.46
C VAL A 235 -11.56 -9.00 12.84
N PRO A 236 -11.49 -9.12 11.51
CA PRO A 236 -11.06 -10.37 10.88
C PRO A 236 -9.57 -10.60 11.13
N VAL A 237 -9.14 -11.85 11.11
CA VAL A 237 -7.78 -12.24 11.44
C VAL A 237 -7.06 -12.80 10.22
N LEU A 238 -5.81 -12.37 10.02
CA LEU A 238 -4.91 -12.91 9.01
C LEU A 238 -3.62 -13.40 9.66
N ILE A 239 -3.32 -14.70 9.50
CA ILE A 239 -2.04 -15.29 9.89
C ILE A 239 -0.98 -14.81 8.90
N GLN A 240 0.02 -14.10 9.42
CA GLN A 240 1.05 -13.44 8.61
C GLN A 240 2.42 -14.08 8.90
N PRO A 241 3.04 -14.74 7.91
CA PRO A 241 4.42 -15.19 8.03
C PRO A 241 5.37 -14.02 8.32
N GLY A 242 6.32 -14.22 9.23
CA GLY A 242 7.26 -13.19 9.68
C GLY A 242 6.72 -12.22 10.73
N GLN A 243 5.46 -12.34 11.13
CA GLN A 243 4.93 -11.57 12.26
C GLN A 243 5.59 -12.01 13.56
N ALA A 244 6.16 -11.09 14.32
CA ALA A 244 6.81 -11.40 15.59
C ALA A 244 5.80 -11.87 16.64
N ASN A 245 6.16 -12.91 17.39
CA ASN A 245 5.32 -13.44 18.48
C ASN A 245 5.03 -12.37 19.53
N GLY A 246 3.81 -12.39 20.05
CA GLY A 246 3.33 -11.40 21.01
C GLY A 246 2.95 -10.03 20.41
N THR A 247 3.12 -9.85 19.09
CA THR A 247 2.77 -8.61 18.39
C THR A 247 1.68 -8.83 17.36
N PHE A 248 0.80 -7.85 17.23
CA PHE A 248 -0.33 -7.85 16.32
C PHE A 248 -0.36 -6.55 15.55
N GLY A 249 -0.82 -6.58 14.31
CA GLY A 249 -0.90 -5.38 13.48
C GLY A 249 -2.34 -5.09 13.06
N LEU A 250 -2.74 -3.81 13.07
CA LEU A 250 -4.02 -3.37 12.52
C LEU A 250 -3.83 -2.05 11.77
N ALA A 251 -4.27 -2.01 10.52
CA ALA A 251 -4.11 -0.83 9.68
C ALA A 251 -5.20 0.22 9.92
N PHE A 252 -4.80 1.50 9.91
CA PHE A 252 -5.69 2.64 9.77
C PHE A 252 -6.32 2.75 8.38
N GLY A 253 -7.23 3.69 8.20
CA GLY A 253 -7.76 4.12 6.91
C GLY A 253 -9.06 3.45 6.49
N TYR A 254 -9.54 2.49 7.24
CA TYR A 254 -10.76 1.72 6.99
C TYR A 254 -11.90 2.10 7.95
N GLY A 255 -13.09 1.51 7.73
CA GLY A 255 -14.26 1.76 8.56
C GLY A 255 -14.91 3.12 8.32
N ARG A 256 -14.62 3.76 7.17
CA ARG A 256 -15.26 5.00 6.71
C ARG A 256 -16.68 4.70 6.25
N GLN A 257 -17.60 5.63 6.49
CA GLN A 257 -19.01 5.48 6.14
C GLN A 257 -19.59 6.73 5.47
N ALA A 258 -19.43 7.90 6.09
CA ALA A 258 -20.01 9.12 5.56
C ALA A 258 -19.40 9.51 4.22
N GLY A 259 -20.24 9.92 3.27
CA GLY A 259 -19.81 10.34 1.93
C GLY A 259 -19.27 9.21 1.04
N MET A 260 -19.48 7.95 1.42
CA MET A 260 -18.98 6.78 0.69
C MET A 260 -20.13 5.90 0.18
N LYS A 261 -19.94 5.30 -1.00
CA LYS A 261 -20.83 4.24 -1.49
C LYS A 261 -20.76 3.02 -0.57
N THR A 262 -21.87 2.30 -0.42
CA THR A 262 -21.97 1.14 0.47
C THR A 262 -20.90 0.07 0.18
N GLU A 263 -20.60 -0.17 -1.09
CA GLU A 263 -19.60 -1.16 -1.55
C GLU A 263 -18.18 -0.79 -1.12
N MET A 264 -17.95 0.48 -0.79
CA MET A 264 -16.65 1.01 -0.37
C MET A 264 -16.53 1.18 1.15
N GLN A 265 -17.60 0.91 1.90
CA GLN A 265 -17.63 0.94 3.36
C GLN A 265 -17.07 -0.36 3.92
N THR A 266 -15.74 -0.51 3.90
CA THR A 266 -15.04 -1.74 4.22
C THR A 266 -14.20 -1.62 5.49
N GLY A 267 -13.94 -2.75 6.13
CA GLY A 267 -13.09 -2.86 7.31
C GLY A 267 -13.64 -2.19 8.56
N VAL A 268 -12.76 -1.95 9.53
CA VAL A 268 -13.08 -1.35 10.83
C VAL A 268 -12.24 -0.09 11.09
N ASN A 269 -12.79 0.83 11.87
CA ASN A 269 -12.08 2.06 12.24
C ASN A 269 -11.07 1.79 13.37
N ALA A 270 -9.80 1.57 13.00
CA ALA A 270 -8.71 1.33 13.93
C ALA A 270 -8.33 2.55 14.80
N TYR A 271 -8.71 3.76 14.40
CA TYR A 271 -8.48 4.97 15.22
C TYR A 271 -9.17 4.92 16.58
N LYS A 272 -10.25 4.13 16.73
CA LYS A 272 -10.91 3.92 18.04
C LYS A 272 -9.98 3.29 19.09
N LEU A 273 -8.87 2.69 18.66
CA LEU A 273 -7.86 2.11 19.53
C LEU A 273 -6.61 3.02 19.68
N TYR A 274 -6.57 4.17 19.01
CA TYR A 274 -5.41 5.08 18.97
C TYR A 274 -5.37 6.00 20.20
N ASN A 275 -5.27 5.41 21.39
CA ASN A 275 -5.24 6.15 22.64
C ASN A 275 -3.93 6.91 22.80
N ASN A 276 -4.04 8.14 23.29
CA ASN A 276 -2.90 9.03 23.56
C ASN A 276 -1.95 9.24 22.35
N PHE A 277 -2.49 9.09 21.13
CA PHE A 277 -1.70 9.18 19.90
C PHE A 277 -0.50 8.22 19.85
N SER A 278 -0.60 7.09 20.53
CA SER A 278 0.42 6.04 20.49
C SER A 278 0.05 4.96 19.46
N THR A 279 0.97 4.64 18.57
CA THR A 279 0.79 3.56 17.58
C THR A 279 1.02 2.17 18.18
N VAL A 280 1.64 2.09 19.36
CA VAL A 280 1.82 0.83 20.10
C VAL A 280 0.90 0.86 21.32
N GLN A 281 0.03 -0.15 21.42
CA GLN A 281 -0.97 -0.25 22.48
C GLN A 281 -0.89 -1.64 23.13
N PRO A 282 -1.03 -1.74 24.47
CA PRO A 282 -1.31 -3.02 25.11
C PRO A 282 -2.69 -3.50 24.67
N VAL A 283 -2.83 -4.80 24.38
CA VAL A 283 -4.06 -5.35 23.83
C VAL A 283 -4.44 -6.67 24.45
N VAL A 284 -5.75 -6.88 24.66
CA VAL A 284 -6.34 -8.17 24.97
C VAL A 284 -7.02 -8.70 23.72
N ILE A 285 -6.79 -9.97 23.39
CA ILE A 285 -7.30 -10.60 22.17
C ILE A 285 -8.04 -11.86 22.53
N GLU A 286 -9.25 -11.98 21.99
CA GLU A 286 -10.13 -13.14 22.20
C GLU A 286 -10.68 -13.61 20.85
N ALA A 287 -10.53 -14.90 20.54
CA ALA A 287 -11.14 -15.51 19.37
C ALA A 287 -12.67 -15.48 19.50
N VAL A 288 -13.37 -15.07 18.45
CA VAL A 288 -14.83 -15.04 18.43
C VAL A 288 -15.39 -15.69 17.19
N GLY A 289 -16.63 -16.19 17.29
CA GLY A 289 -17.27 -16.88 16.18
C GLY A 289 -17.55 -16.01 14.97
N GLY A 290 -17.60 -16.66 13.82
CA GLY A 290 -17.88 -16.10 12.51
C GLY A 290 -16.78 -16.37 11.49
N THR A 291 -17.11 -16.21 10.24
CA THR A 291 -16.20 -16.39 9.09
C THR A 291 -16.14 -15.10 8.31
N HIS A 292 -14.94 -14.62 8.03
CA HIS A 292 -14.68 -13.50 7.14
C HIS A 292 -14.18 -14.00 5.79
N GLU A 293 -14.74 -13.42 4.74
CA GLU A 293 -14.36 -13.68 3.37
C GLU A 293 -13.32 -12.67 2.90
N PHE A 294 -12.08 -13.08 2.77
CA PHE A 294 -10.99 -12.24 2.28
C PHE A 294 -10.95 -12.18 0.75
N ALA A 295 -10.53 -11.03 0.22
CA ALA A 295 -10.18 -10.86 -1.18
C ALA A 295 -8.65 -10.76 -1.32
N CYS A 296 -8.02 -11.87 -1.64
CA CYS A 296 -6.57 -12.02 -1.79
C CYS A 296 -6.23 -12.22 -3.27
N THR A 297 -5.24 -11.48 -3.77
CA THR A 297 -4.81 -11.59 -5.17
C THR A 297 -3.74 -12.65 -5.38
N GLN A 298 -3.09 -13.12 -4.32
CA GLN A 298 -2.09 -14.17 -4.37
C GLN A 298 -2.15 -15.03 -3.12
N LEU A 299 -2.48 -16.31 -3.29
CA LEU A 299 -2.55 -17.28 -2.19
C LEU A 299 -1.25 -18.08 -2.01
N GLN A 300 -0.46 -18.23 -3.07
CA GLN A 300 0.84 -18.91 -2.99
C GLN A 300 1.78 -18.15 -2.05
N ASN A 301 2.49 -18.91 -1.23
CA ASN A 301 3.43 -18.36 -0.26
C ASN A 301 4.88 -18.49 -0.71
N THR A 302 5.33 -19.68 -1.10
CA THR A 302 6.74 -19.97 -1.36
C THR A 302 7.01 -20.22 -2.85
N LEU A 303 8.29 -20.28 -3.23
CA LEU A 303 8.72 -20.74 -4.56
C LEU A 303 8.64 -22.26 -4.70
N MET A 304 8.48 -23.01 -3.62
CA MET A 304 8.48 -24.48 -3.61
C MET A 304 9.76 -25.07 -4.24
N GLY A 305 10.91 -24.43 -4.00
CA GLY A 305 12.20 -24.83 -4.59
C GLY A 305 12.33 -24.60 -6.10
N ARG A 306 11.47 -23.77 -6.70
CA ARG A 306 11.52 -23.42 -8.13
C ARG A 306 12.40 -22.18 -8.33
N GLU A 307 13.71 -22.35 -8.31
CA GLU A 307 14.70 -21.28 -8.42
C GLU A 307 14.64 -20.49 -9.74
N ASP A 308 14.02 -21.05 -10.78
CA ASP A 308 13.88 -20.37 -12.08
C ASP A 308 12.94 -19.16 -12.03
N ILE A 309 12.04 -19.07 -11.03
CA ILE A 309 11.09 -17.97 -10.89
C ILE A 309 11.79 -16.70 -10.42
N VAL A 310 12.62 -16.80 -9.36
CA VAL A 310 13.45 -15.72 -8.84
C VAL A 310 14.87 -16.26 -8.64
N LYS A 311 15.82 -15.67 -9.35
CA LYS A 311 17.23 -16.05 -9.25
C LYS A 311 17.94 -15.10 -8.29
N GLU A 312 18.63 -15.67 -7.32
CA GLU A 312 19.46 -14.95 -6.36
C GLU A 312 20.93 -15.30 -6.54
N THR A 313 21.80 -14.35 -6.25
CA THR A 313 23.24 -14.56 -6.19
C THR A 313 23.90 -13.52 -5.28
N THR A 314 25.09 -13.82 -4.80
CA THR A 314 25.89 -12.86 -4.03
C THR A 314 26.72 -11.96 -4.96
N LEU A 315 27.07 -10.76 -4.45
CA LEU A 315 27.94 -9.85 -5.20
C LEU A 315 29.31 -10.49 -5.52
N GLU A 316 29.83 -11.34 -4.66
CA GLU A 316 31.08 -12.08 -4.89
C GLU A 316 30.94 -13.04 -6.06
N ILE A 317 29.89 -13.85 -6.10
CA ILE A 317 29.61 -14.79 -7.20
C ILE A 317 29.39 -14.02 -8.50
N PHE A 318 28.58 -12.95 -8.47
CA PHE A 318 28.33 -12.11 -9.64
C PHE A 318 29.63 -11.54 -10.26
N ASN A 319 30.60 -11.14 -9.43
CA ASN A 319 31.87 -10.56 -9.88
C ASN A 319 32.93 -11.59 -10.28
N THR A 320 32.84 -12.83 -9.79
CA THR A 320 33.92 -13.82 -9.92
C THR A 320 33.57 -15.03 -10.77
N LYS A 321 32.30 -15.33 -10.96
CA LYS A 321 31.84 -16.50 -11.72
C LYS A 321 31.27 -16.12 -13.08
N ASP A 322 31.27 -17.09 -14.02
CA ASP A 322 30.59 -16.93 -15.30
C ASP A 322 29.06 -16.78 -15.08
N ARG A 323 28.42 -16.05 -15.99
CA ARG A 323 26.97 -15.81 -15.95
C ARG A 323 26.15 -17.10 -15.86
N ASN A 324 26.58 -18.16 -16.52
CA ASN A 324 25.87 -19.45 -16.53
C ASN A 324 25.85 -20.12 -15.13
N TYR A 325 26.73 -19.69 -14.21
CA TYR A 325 26.74 -20.22 -12.85
C TYR A 325 25.48 -19.78 -12.04
N TYR A 326 25.03 -18.54 -12.21
CA TYR A 326 23.94 -17.95 -11.45
C TYR A 326 22.71 -17.60 -12.32
N ASN A 327 22.84 -17.69 -13.64
CA ASN A 327 21.74 -17.42 -14.57
C ASN A 327 21.90 -18.28 -15.83
N ALA A 328 21.89 -19.60 -15.65
CA ALA A 328 21.97 -20.55 -16.75
C ALA A 328 20.78 -20.39 -17.71
N VAL A 329 21.06 -20.53 -19.01
CA VAL A 329 20.01 -20.62 -20.03
C VAL A 329 19.35 -22.01 -19.92
N PRO A 330 18.02 -22.10 -19.85
CA PRO A 330 17.33 -23.38 -19.81
C PRO A 330 17.65 -24.27 -21.01
N VAL A 331 17.64 -25.58 -20.81
CA VAL A 331 17.84 -26.58 -21.87
C VAL A 331 16.56 -27.39 -22.09
N VAL A 332 16.39 -27.89 -23.30
CA VAL A 332 15.34 -28.82 -23.69
C VAL A 332 15.97 -30.06 -24.32
N SER A 333 15.31 -31.18 -24.21
CA SER A 333 15.74 -32.42 -24.87
C SER A 333 15.26 -32.45 -26.32
N LYS A 334 16.18 -32.35 -27.25
CA LYS A 334 15.96 -32.58 -28.68
C LYS A 334 16.60 -33.91 -29.08
N ASN A 335 15.79 -34.91 -29.43
CA ASN A 335 16.28 -36.23 -29.79
C ASN A 335 17.24 -36.84 -28.73
N HIS A 336 16.90 -36.64 -27.44
CA HIS A 336 17.72 -37.07 -26.29
C HIS A 336 19.05 -36.33 -26.11
N ILE A 337 19.23 -35.20 -26.80
CA ILE A 337 20.39 -34.30 -26.64
C ILE A 337 19.91 -33.02 -25.95
N GLU A 338 20.56 -32.64 -24.85
CA GLU A 338 20.28 -31.35 -24.21
C GLU A 338 20.72 -30.23 -25.15
N THR A 339 19.72 -29.37 -25.47
CA THR A 339 19.92 -28.27 -26.40
C THR A 339 19.40 -26.99 -25.73
N LEU A 340 20.17 -25.90 -25.81
CA LEU A 340 19.74 -24.62 -25.27
C LEU A 340 18.44 -24.14 -25.91
N VAL A 341 17.50 -23.62 -25.11
CA VAL A 341 16.21 -23.09 -25.64
C VAL A 341 16.39 -21.93 -26.61
N THR A 342 17.55 -21.27 -26.59
CA THR A 342 17.93 -20.18 -27.52
C THR A 342 18.49 -20.67 -28.83
N SER A 343 18.70 -22.00 -29.00
CA SER A 343 19.23 -22.58 -30.24
C SER A 343 18.16 -22.52 -31.36
N PRO A 344 18.52 -22.04 -32.55
CA PRO A 344 17.62 -22.08 -33.71
C PRO A 344 17.06 -23.48 -34.04
N GLU A 345 17.78 -24.53 -33.63
CA GLU A 345 17.40 -25.92 -33.89
C GLU A 345 16.16 -26.38 -33.12
N VAL A 346 15.78 -25.70 -32.01
CA VAL A 346 14.62 -26.01 -31.19
C VAL A 346 13.52 -24.96 -31.38
N ASP A 347 13.78 -23.90 -32.12
CA ASP A 347 12.78 -22.92 -32.51
C ASP A 347 11.85 -23.52 -33.59
N ILE A 348 10.57 -23.60 -33.32
CA ILE A 348 9.56 -24.13 -34.22
C ILE A 348 8.88 -23.05 -35.09
N TRP A 349 9.30 -21.79 -34.90
CA TRP A 349 8.73 -20.62 -35.52
C TRP A 349 9.74 -19.94 -36.45
N ASP A 350 9.26 -19.27 -37.48
CA ASP A 350 10.07 -18.36 -38.27
C ASP A 350 10.46 -17.13 -37.41
N GLN A 351 11.61 -16.55 -37.74
CA GLN A 351 12.05 -15.35 -37.02
C GLN A 351 11.05 -14.21 -37.20
N PHE A 352 10.67 -13.57 -36.10
CA PHE A 352 9.83 -12.38 -36.14
C PHE A 352 10.62 -11.20 -36.72
N ASP A 353 10.00 -10.46 -37.65
CA ASP A 353 10.60 -9.25 -38.23
C ASP A 353 10.58 -8.10 -37.22
N ARG A 354 11.72 -7.87 -36.57
CA ARG A 354 11.91 -6.80 -35.58
C ARG A 354 12.23 -5.44 -36.20
N SER A 355 12.24 -5.30 -37.52
CA SER A 355 12.47 -4.03 -38.20
C SER A 355 11.20 -3.16 -38.24
N ILE A 356 10.04 -3.73 -37.94
CA ILE A 356 8.73 -3.05 -37.99
C ILE A 356 8.38 -2.50 -36.61
N GLY A 357 8.15 -1.18 -36.53
CA GLY A 357 7.70 -0.51 -35.34
C GLY A 357 8.75 -0.36 -34.23
N HIS A 358 8.30 -0.21 -32.99
CA HIS A 358 9.12 -0.06 -31.82
C HIS A 358 9.02 -1.27 -30.90
N HIS A 359 10.15 -1.74 -30.40
CA HIS A 359 10.24 -2.77 -29.39
C HIS A 359 10.68 -2.16 -28.07
N PHE A 360 9.89 -2.39 -27.02
CA PHE A 360 10.14 -1.82 -25.71
C PHE A 360 10.81 -2.86 -24.80
N ASN A 361 11.63 -2.37 -23.90
CA ASN A 361 12.23 -3.15 -22.83
C ASN A 361 11.97 -2.46 -21.51
N LEU A 362 11.61 -3.21 -20.48
CA LEU A 362 11.44 -2.74 -19.12
C LEU A 362 12.47 -3.44 -18.23
N SER A 363 13.30 -2.64 -17.58
CA SER A 363 14.26 -3.12 -16.57
C SER A 363 13.81 -2.68 -15.18
N ILE A 364 13.72 -3.63 -14.26
CA ILE A 364 13.28 -3.41 -12.89
C ILE A 364 14.40 -3.86 -11.95
N ASP A 365 14.85 -2.95 -11.08
CA ASP A 365 15.80 -3.27 -10.01
C ASP A 365 15.07 -3.97 -8.86
N LEU A 366 15.18 -5.31 -8.80
CA LEU A 366 14.55 -6.13 -7.77
C LEU A 366 15.18 -5.92 -6.38
N ASN A 367 16.43 -5.47 -6.30
CA ASN A 367 17.05 -5.14 -5.02
C ASN A 367 16.44 -3.86 -4.39
N ALA A 368 15.98 -2.94 -5.24
CA ALA A 368 15.32 -1.71 -4.81
C ALA A 368 13.80 -1.84 -4.69
N CYS A 369 13.21 -2.90 -5.25
CA CYS A 369 11.77 -3.10 -5.24
C CYS A 369 11.25 -3.41 -3.82
N THR A 370 10.30 -2.60 -3.34
CA THR A 370 9.62 -2.78 -2.04
C THR A 370 8.21 -3.34 -2.17
N GLY A 371 7.78 -3.68 -3.38
CA GLY A 371 6.42 -4.17 -3.63
C GLY A 371 5.31 -3.12 -3.44
N CYS A 372 5.63 -1.83 -3.34
CA CYS A 372 4.69 -0.77 -2.97
C CYS A 372 3.50 -0.58 -3.92
N GLY A 373 3.54 -1.13 -5.14
CA GLY A 373 2.44 -1.06 -6.10
C GLY A 373 2.29 0.27 -6.84
N ALA A 374 3.22 1.23 -6.70
CA ALA A 374 3.16 2.51 -7.42
C ALA A 374 3.13 2.32 -8.95
N CYS A 375 3.89 1.36 -9.48
CA CYS A 375 3.85 0.99 -10.90
C CYS A 375 2.51 0.37 -11.32
N VAL A 376 1.86 -0.39 -10.42
CA VAL A 376 0.53 -0.96 -10.65
C VAL A 376 -0.50 0.16 -10.77
N VAL A 377 -0.50 1.11 -9.83
CA VAL A 377 -1.41 2.28 -9.87
C VAL A 377 -1.17 3.13 -11.10
N ALA A 378 0.09 3.36 -11.49
CA ALA A 378 0.44 4.10 -12.70
C ALA A 378 -0.11 3.40 -13.97
N CYS A 379 0.01 2.07 -14.05
CA CYS A 379 -0.58 1.28 -15.13
C CYS A 379 -2.11 1.41 -15.16
N HIS A 380 -2.76 1.33 -13.99
CA HIS A 380 -4.22 1.47 -13.89
C HIS A 380 -4.70 2.85 -14.34
N ALA A 381 -4.00 3.91 -13.93
CA ALA A 381 -4.36 5.27 -14.28
C ALA A 381 -4.18 5.56 -15.78
N GLU A 382 -3.07 5.10 -16.37
CA GLU A 382 -2.77 5.33 -17.79
C GLU A 382 -3.69 4.52 -18.71
N ASN A 383 -3.97 3.26 -18.36
CA ASN A 383 -4.70 2.33 -19.20
C ASN A 383 -6.18 2.20 -18.82
N ASN A 384 -6.66 3.03 -17.89
CA ASN A 384 -8.05 2.99 -17.41
C ASN A 384 -8.50 1.58 -17.00
N VAL A 385 -7.64 0.86 -16.26
CA VAL A 385 -7.93 -0.51 -15.82
C VAL A 385 -9.11 -0.50 -14.86
N PRO A 386 -10.16 -1.32 -15.09
CA PRO A 386 -11.37 -1.28 -14.29
C PRO A 386 -11.16 -1.88 -12.89
N VAL A 387 -11.90 -1.34 -11.92
CA VAL A 387 -12.09 -1.95 -10.60
C VAL A 387 -13.20 -2.99 -10.70
N VAL A 388 -12.95 -4.20 -10.20
CA VAL A 388 -13.91 -5.32 -10.29
C VAL A 388 -14.64 -5.58 -8.96
N GLY A 389 -14.11 -5.10 -7.85
CA GLY A 389 -14.69 -5.22 -6.52
C GLY A 389 -14.31 -6.49 -5.76
N LYS A 390 -14.50 -6.46 -4.46
CA LYS A 390 -14.09 -7.51 -3.51
C LYS A 390 -14.56 -8.92 -3.93
N ARG A 391 -15.82 -9.03 -4.40
CA ARG A 391 -16.40 -10.31 -4.79
C ARG A 391 -15.68 -10.97 -5.97
N GLU A 392 -15.28 -10.19 -6.96
CA GLU A 392 -14.63 -10.74 -8.15
C GLU A 392 -13.14 -11.02 -7.89
N ILE A 393 -12.47 -10.18 -7.09
CA ILE A 393 -11.10 -10.48 -6.61
C ILE A 393 -11.06 -11.83 -5.89
N ARG A 394 -12.05 -12.10 -5.02
CA ARG A 394 -12.16 -13.36 -4.30
C ARG A 394 -12.30 -14.58 -5.23
N LYS A 395 -12.78 -14.39 -6.44
CA LYS A 395 -12.89 -15.41 -7.51
C LYS A 395 -11.68 -15.44 -8.45
N SER A 396 -10.58 -14.79 -8.09
CA SER A 396 -9.38 -14.66 -8.92
C SER A 396 -9.65 -14.00 -10.27
N ARG A 397 -10.53 -12.97 -10.29
CA ARG A 397 -10.91 -12.22 -11.48
C ARG A 397 -10.46 -10.77 -11.41
N ASP A 398 -9.34 -10.52 -10.76
CA ASP A 398 -8.68 -9.22 -10.78
C ASP A 398 -8.24 -8.84 -12.20
N MET A 399 -8.23 -7.53 -12.48
CA MET A 399 -7.87 -6.98 -13.78
C MET A 399 -6.52 -6.27 -13.77
N HIS A 400 -5.64 -6.65 -12.88
CA HIS A 400 -4.30 -6.06 -12.77
C HIS A 400 -3.42 -6.51 -13.96
N TRP A 401 -3.20 -5.63 -14.93
CA TRP A 401 -2.32 -5.92 -16.10
C TRP A 401 -0.86 -6.04 -15.69
N LEU A 402 -0.42 -5.17 -14.78
CA LEU A 402 0.83 -5.27 -14.05
C LEU A 402 0.50 -5.68 -12.61
N ARG A 403 1.07 -6.79 -12.15
CA ARG A 403 0.96 -7.23 -10.76
C ARG A 403 2.34 -7.42 -10.16
N ILE A 404 2.42 -7.42 -8.85
CA ILE A 404 3.65 -7.75 -8.13
C ILE A 404 3.34 -8.99 -7.30
N ASP A 405 3.94 -10.12 -7.64
CA ASP A 405 3.89 -11.31 -6.80
C ASP A 405 4.94 -11.20 -5.69
N ARG A 406 4.66 -11.79 -4.53
CA ARG A 406 5.62 -11.90 -3.43
C ARG A 406 5.79 -13.36 -3.06
N TYR A 407 7.01 -13.72 -2.70
CA TYR A 407 7.35 -15.06 -2.27
C TYR A 407 8.07 -15.02 -0.94
N TYR A 408 7.71 -15.94 -0.06
CA TYR A 408 8.41 -16.19 1.21
C TYR A 408 9.36 -17.37 1.02
N SER A 409 10.49 -17.37 1.75
CA SER A 409 11.28 -18.58 1.91
C SER A 409 10.57 -19.55 2.86
N SER A 410 10.70 -20.86 2.60
CA SER A 410 10.30 -21.91 3.53
C SER A 410 11.35 -22.15 4.63
N GLU A 411 12.60 -21.77 4.34
CA GLU A 411 13.76 -21.70 5.23
C GLU A 411 14.17 -20.24 5.47
N ASP A 412 15.24 -20.00 6.21
CA ASP A 412 15.80 -18.66 6.43
C ASP A 412 16.33 -18.00 5.15
N THR A 413 16.60 -18.79 4.11
CA THR A 413 17.05 -18.35 2.79
C THR A 413 16.31 -19.08 1.68
N PHE A 414 16.24 -18.50 0.46
CA PHE A 414 15.68 -19.21 -0.70
C PHE A 414 16.56 -20.38 -1.17
N GLU A 415 17.84 -20.41 -0.84
CA GLU A 415 18.71 -21.57 -1.04
C GLU A 415 18.24 -22.77 -0.19
N GLY A 416 17.73 -22.53 1.01
CA GLY A 416 17.12 -23.54 1.87
C GLY A 416 15.92 -24.24 1.22
N ASP A 417 15.12 -23.50 0.44
CA ASP A 417 13.98 -24.07 -0.28
C ASP A 417 14.41 -25.15 -1.28
N ASN A 418 15.53 -24.93 -2.01
CA ASN A 418 16.08 -25.91 -2.94
C ASN A 418 16.59 -27.15 -2.22
N ASN A 419 17.25 -26.98 -1.08
CA ASN A 419 17.70 -28.11 -0.27
C ASN A 419 16.51 -28.94 0.20
N THR A 420 15.47 -28.30 0.70
CA THR A 420 14.24 -28.97 1.13
C THR A 420 13.58 -29.72 -0.03
N VAL A 421 13.49 -29.13 -1.22
CA VAL A 421 12.97 -29.80 -2.43
C VAL A 421 13.79 -31.03 -2.79
N ASN A 422 15.13 -30.93 -2.72
CA ASN A 422 16.02 -32.04 -3.06
C ASN A 422 15.93 -33.19 -2.04
N GLU A 423 15.63 -32.89 -0.78
CA GLU A 423 15.45 -33.89 0.27
C GLU A 423 14.07 -34.60 0.18
N ILE A 424 13.07 -33.95 -0.41
CA ILE A 424 11.75 -34.51 -0.62
C ILE A 424 11.74 -35.31 -1.91
N SER A 425 11.90 -36.63 -1.82
CA SER A 425 11.71 -37.51 -2.97
C SER A 425 10.22 -37.67 -3.31
N GLY A 426 9.87 -37.64 -4.59
CA GLY A 426 8.50 -37.89 -5.04
C GLY A 426 7.57 -36.68 -4.98
N LEU A 427 8.05 -35.51 -5.34
CA LEU A 427 7.22 -34.34 -5.59
C LEU A 427 6.09 -34.68 -6.56
N GLY A 428 4.88 -34.73 -6.10
CA GLY A 428 3.69 -35.17 -6.85
C GLY A 428 3.15 -36.52 -6.42
N GLU A 429 3.82 -37.26 -5.52
CA GLU A 429 3.33 -38.51 -4.97
C GLU A 429 2.35 -38.30 -3.81
N SER A 430 2.37 -37.15 -3.12
CA SER A 430 1.40 -36.81 -2.08
C SER A 430 1.09 -35.33 -1.96
N LEU A 431 -0.17 -35.01 -1.63
CA LEU A 431 -0.60 -33.65 -1.30
C LEU A 431 0.08 -33.10 -0.05
N THR A 432 0.48 -33.98 0.86
CA THR A 432 1.16 -33.59 2.12
C THR A 432 2.54 -33.00 1.85
N THR A 433 3.30 -33.59 0.93
CA THR A 433 4.61 -33.09 0.50
C THR A 433 4.49 -31.70 -0.11
N PHE A 434 3.50 -31.51 -0.96
CA PHE A 434 3.22 -30.22 -1.60
C PHE A 434 2.88 -29.14 -0.56
N SER A 435 2.04 -29.48 0.43
CA SER A 435 1.67 -28.57 1.51
C SER A 435 2.87 -28.18 2.37
N SER A 436 3.81 -29.08 2.59
CA SER A 436 5.03 -28.81 3.38
C SER A 436 5.96 -27.81 2.66
N LEU A 437 6.08 -27.89 1.35
CA LEU A 437 6.87 -26.94 0.56
C LEU A 437 6.23 -25.56 0.45
N GLU A 438 4.90 -25.48 0.53
CA GLU A 438 4.16 -24.23 0.45
C GLU A 438 4.13 -23.46 1.79
N GLU A 439 4.59 -24.09 2.87
CA GLU A 439 4.60 -23.49 4.19
C GLU A 439 5.85 -22.61 4.38
N PRO A 440 5.70 -21.29 4.59
CA PRO A 440 6.84 -20.42 4.85
C PRO A 440 7.41 -20.66 6.25
N SER A 441 8.71 -20.36 6.42
CA SER A 441 9.35 -20.37 7.75
C SER A 441 8.71 -19.36 8.70
N ALA A 442 8.98 -19.47 10.00
CA ALA A 442 8.44 -18.54 11.00
C ALA A 442 8.95 -17.10 10.80
N ASN A 443 10.15 -16.93 10.25
CA ASN A 443 10.74 -15.62 9.93
C ASN A 443 11.35 -15.65 8.51
N PRO A 444 10.51 -15.72 7.47
CA PRO A 444 10.96 -15.91 6.10
C PRO A 444 11.61 -14.67 5.53
N GLN A 445 12.48 -14.84 4.55
CA GLN A 445 12.81 -13.78 3.61
C GLN A 445 11.63 -13.54 2.67
N VAL A 446 11.55 -12.33 2.13
CA VAL A 446 10.51 -11.92 1.17
C VAL A 446 11.15 -11.35 -0.07
N THR A 447 10.75 -11.83 -1.24
CA THR A 447 11.12 -11.23 -2.52
C THR A 447 9.89 -10.81 -3.31
N PHE A 448 10.05 -9.77 -4.13
CA PHE A 448 8.99 -9.24 -4.98
C PHE A 448 9.31 -9.50 -6.45
N GLN A 449 8.34 -10.00 -7.18
CA GLN A 449 8.44 -10.27 -8.61
C GLN A 449 7.36 -9.51 -9.37
N PRO A 450 7.65 -8.34 -9.94
CA PRO A 450 6.75 -7.68 -10.87
C PRO A 450 6.54 -8.51 -12.13
N ILE A 451 5.29 -8.71 -12.50
CA ILE A 451 4.87 -9.54 -13.64
C ILE A 451 3.89 -8.77 -14.50
N MET A 452 4.11 -8.83 -15.82
CA MET A 452 3.23 -8.22 -16.82
C MET A 452 3.24 -9.02 -18.11
N CYS A 453 2.39 -8.66 -19.06
CA CYS A 453 2.45 -9.18 -20.41
C CYS A 453 3.83 -8.92 -21.03
N GLN A 454 4.45 -9.97 -21.58
CA GLN A 454 5.77 -9.89 -22.20
C GLN A 454 5.73 -9.54 -23.69
N HIS A 455 4.53 -9.33 -24.25
CA HIS A 455 4.32 -9.11 -25.68
C HIS A 455 5.09 -10.13 -26.54
N CYS A 456 4.90 -11.41 -26.24
CA CYS A 456 5.60 -12.51 -26.90
C CYS A 456 5.34 -12.48 -28.40
N ASN A 457 6.36 -12.59 -29.24
CA ASN A 457 6.23 -12.60 -30.70
C ASN A 457 5.35 -13.76 -31.19
N HIS A 458 5.43 -14.90 -30.53
CA HIS A 458 4.62 -16.09 -30.77
C HIS A 458 3.89 -16.43 -29.48
N ALA A 459 2.79 -15.71 -29.23
CA ALA A 459 2.10 -15.77 -27.94
C ALA A 459 1.24 -17.03 -27.83
N PRO A 460 1.55 -17.97 -26.93
CA PRO A 460 0.74 -19.16 -26.73
C PRO A 460 -0.67 -18.84 -26.20
N CYS A 461 -0.84 -17.72 -25.48
CA CYS A 461 -2.15 -17.27 -25.03
C CYS A 461 -3.10 -16.90 -26.18
N GLU A 462 -2.57 -16.44 -27.32
CA GLU A 462 -3.36 -16.12 -28.51
C GLU A 462 -3.87 -17.40 -29.19
N THR A 463 -2.99 -18.39 -29.36
CA THR A 463 -3.34 -19.64 -30.08
C THR A 463 -4.35 -20.50 -29.31
N VAL A 464 -4.39 -20.41 -27.99
CA VAL A 464 -5.32 -21.21 -27.13
C VAL A 464 -6.61 -20.47 -26.80
N CYS A 465 -6.74 -19.19 -27.14
CA CYS A 465 -7.93 -18.41 -26.76
C CYS A 465 -9.11 -18.74 -27.69
N PRO A 466 -10.22 -19.33 -27.16
CA PRO A 466 -11.36 -19.73 -28.00
C PRO A 466 -12.19 -18.54 -28.54
N VAL A 467 -11.98 -17.35 -27.94
CA VAL A 467 -12.74 -16.12 -28.27
C VAL A 467 -11.88 -15.04 -28.92
N ALA A 468 -10.63 -15.35 -29.26
CA ALA A 468 -9.66 -14.41 -29.84
C ALA A 468 -9.57 -13.08 -29.00
N ALA A 469 -9.51 -13.20 -27.69
CA ALA A 469 -9.44 -12.03 -26.80
C ALA A 469 -8.09 -11.30 -26.86
N THR A 470 -7.05 -11.96 -27.38
CA THR A 470 -5.73 -11.38 -27.62
C THR A 470 -5.36 -11.51 -29.08
N SER A 471 -4.67 -10.51 -29.62
CA SER A 471 -4.21 -10.50 -31.01
C SER A 471 -2.89 -9.73 -31.15
N HIS A 472 -2.05 -10.13 -32.11
CA HIS A 472 -0.81 -9.41 -32.40
C HIS A 472 -1.03 -8.29 -33.41
N GLY A 473 -0.50 -7.12 -33.07
CA GLY A 473 -0.32 -6.06 -34.03
C GLY A 473 0.92 -6.31 -34.91
N ARG A 474 0.97 -5.62 -36.06
CA ARG A 474 2.14 -5.68 -36.97
C ARG A 474 3.44 -5.24 -36.31
N GLN A 475 3.37 -4.48 -35.23
CA GLN A 475 4.53 -3.98 -34.47
C GLN A 475 4.97 -4.97 -33.36
N GLY A 476 4.37 -6.15 -33.27
CA GLY A 476 4.73 -7.20 -32.32
C GLY A 476 4.10 -7.04 -30.94
N GLN A 477 3.23 -6.05 -30.73
CA GLN A 477 2.52 -5.87 -29.48
C GLN A 477 1.29 -6.78 -29.44
N ASN A 478 1.04 -7.38 -28.30
CA ASN A 478 -0.17 -8.13 -28.02
C ASN A 478 -1.23 -7.17 -27.47
N HIS A 479 -2.40 -7.17 -28.10
CA HIS A 479 -3.53 -6.30 -27.76
C HIS A 479 -4.67 -7.09 -27.13
#